data_792633d17aa70664be77b234f4a35996
#
_entry.id   792633d17aa70664be77b234f4a35996
#
_cell.length_a   1.000
_cell.length_b   1.000
_cell.length_c   1.000
_cell.angle_alpha   90.00
_cell.angle_beta   90.00
_cell.angle_gamma   90.00
#
_symmetry.space_group_name_H-M   'P 1'
#
loop_
_entity.id
_entity.type
_entity.pdbx_description
1 polymer ?
#
loop_
_entity_poly.entity_id
_entity_poly.type
_entity_poly.pdbx_seq_one_letter_code
_entity_poly.pdbx_strand_id
1 'polypeptide(L)'
;EMIDHGIGDLQTVSARAINAGVDMDMVSEGFVGTLKKSVQEGKVSMETLNTACRRILEAKYKLGLFDNPYKYCDPKRPARDIFTKAHRDAARRIAAESSVVAFQP
;
A
#
# COMPACT_ATOMS: atom_id res chain seq x y z
N GLU A 1 -14.28 1.62 -3.75
CA GLU A 1 -14.21 1.50 -5.24
C GLU A 1 -14.60 0.10 -5.73
N MET A 2 -13.86 -0.99 -5.36
CA MET A 2 -14.16 -2.35 -5.87
C MET A 2 -15.60 -2.82 -5.59
N ILE A 3 -16.16 -2.43 -4.45
CA ILE A 3 -17.56 -2.69 -4.10
C ILE A 3 -18.48 -1.90 -5.03
N ASP A 4 -18.21 -0.63 -5.24
CA ASP A 4 -19.01 0.27 -6.09
C ASP A 4 -18.98 -0.16 -7.56
N HIS A 5 -17.91 -0.85 -7.98
CA HIS A 5 -17.79 -1.47 -9.30
C HIS A 5 -18.46 -2.86 -9.39
N GLY A 6 -19.21 -3.28 -8.39
CA GLY A 6 -20.01 -4.51 -8.44
C GLY A 6 -19.22 -5.81 -8.33
N ILE A 7 -17.97 -5.77 -7.83
CA ILE A 7 -17.14 -6.98 -7.68
C ILE A 7 -17.67 -7.90 -6.57
N GLY A 8 -18.36 -7.33 -5.58
CA GLY A 8 -18.98 -8.04 -4.47
C GLY A 8 -19.00 -7.22 -3.18
N ASP A 9 -19.46 -7.84 -2.12
CA ASP A 9 -19.40 -7.26 -0.78
C ASP A 9 -17.97 -7.20 -0.22
N LEU A 10 -17.77 -6.53 0.91
CA LEU A 10 -16.46 -6.35 1.53
C LEU A 10 -15.74 -7.68 1.80
N GLN A 11 -16.47 -8.72 2.23
CA GLN A 11 -15.88 -10.03 2.47
C GLN A 11 -15.38 -10.68 1.17
N THR A 12 -16.18 -10.62 0.11
CA THR A 12 -15.84 -11.19 -1.21
C THR A 12 -14.63 -10.48 -1.81
N VAL A 13 -14.62 -9.14 -1.76
CA VAL A 13 -13.49 -8.33 -2.27
C VAL A 13 -12.22 -8.64 -1.49
N SER A 14 -12.29 -8.69 -0.15
CA SER A 14 -11.14 -8.99 0.70
C SER A 14 -10.59 -10.40 0.45
N ALA A 15 -11.46 -11.40 0.31
CA ALA A 15 -11.05 -12.77 0.00
C ALA A 15 -10.38 -12.87 -1.38
N ARG A 16 -10.92 -12.19 -2.39
CA ARG A 16 -10.30 -12.13 -3.74
C ARG A 16 -8.94 -11.43 -3.70
N ALA A 17 -8.83 -10.32 -2.97
CA ALA A 17 -7.59 -9.56 -2.88
C ALA A 17 -6.46 -10.37 -2.26
N ILE A 18 -6.68 -11.02 -1.11
CA ILE A 18 -5.62 -11.82 -0.45
C ILE A 18 -5.27 -13.05 -1.28
N ASN A 19 -6.24 -13.71 -1.92
CA ASN A 19 -5.97 -14.85 -2.80
C ASN A 19 -5.22 -14.44 -4.08
N ALA A 20 -5.37 -13.19 -4.53
CA ALA A 20 -4.60 -12.61 -5.63
C ALA A 20 -3.19 -12.15 -5.22
N GLY A 21 -2.82 -12.25 -3.93
CA GLY A 21 -1.48 -11.92 -3.43
C GLY A 21 -1.34 -10.53 -2.80
N VAL A 22 -2.43 -9.87 -2.44
CA VAL A 22 -2.39 -8.65 -1.62
C VAL A 22 -2.09 -9.05 -0.18
N ASP A 23 -0.96 -8.62 0.34
CA ASP A 23 -0.48 -9.03 1.67
C ASP A 23 -1.03 -8.17 2.81
N MET A 24 -1.44 -6.92 2.53
CA MET A 24 -1.90 -5.97 3.54
C MET A 24 -3.00 -5.06 3.00
N ASP A 25 -4.06 -4.93 3.77
CA ASP A 25 -5.09 -3.92 3.58
C ASP A 25 -4.76 -2.69 4.42
N MET A 26 -4.64 -1.53 3.78
CA MET A 26 -4.09 -0.34 4.42
C MET A 26 -5.17 0.56 5.06
N VAL A 27 -6.37 0.62 4.50
CA VAL A 27 -7.39 1.62 4.90
C VAL A 27 -8.79 1.04 5.04
N SER A 28 -9.17 0.05 4.23
CA SER A 28 -10.56 -0.40 4.12
C SER A 28 -11.07 -1.23 5.29
N GLU A 29 -10.17 -1.65 6.20
CA GLU A 29 -10.46 -2.58 7.32
C GLU A 29 -11.09 -3.93 6.87
N GLY A 30 -11.05 -4.19 5.57
CA GLY A 30 -11.66 -5.37 4.97
C GLY A 30 -11.02 -6.66 5.49
N PHE A 31 -9.68 -6.70 5.58
CA PHE A 31 -8.97 -7.86 6.10
C PHE A 31 -9.26 -8.09 7.59
N VAL A 32 -9.19 -7.04 8.40
CA VAL A 32 -9.47 -7.14 9.86
C VAL A 32 -10.91 -7.59 10.12
N GLY A 33 -11.86 -7.03 9.38
CA GLY A 33 -13.29 -7.30 9.58
C GLY A 33 -13.78 -8.63 9.02
N THR A 34 -13.13 -9.18 7.97
CA THR A 34 -13.75 -10.27 7.20
C THR A 34 -12.92 -11.53 7.04
N LEU A 35 -11.57 -11.48 7.15
CA LEU A 35 -10.74 -12.67 6.87
C LEU A 35 -10.96 -13.82 7.81
N LYS A 36 -11.23 -13.57 9.10
CA LYS A 36 -11.57 -14.64 10.06
C LYS A 36 -12.74 -15.47 9.55
N LYS A 37 -13.82 -14.82 9.13
CA LYS A 37 -15.01 -15.46 8.58
C LYS A 37 -14.69 -16.17 7.26
N SER A 38 -13.92 -15.52 6.39
CA SER A 38 -13.52 -16.08 5.09
C SER A 38 -12.71 -17.38 5.25
N VAL A 39 -11.84 -17.46 6.26
CA VAL A 39 -11.11 -18.71 6.59
C VAL A 39 -12.06 -19.77 7.11
N GLN A 40 -12.98 -19.44 8.02
CA GLN A 40 -13.97 -20.39 8.55
C GLN A 40 -14.87 -20.96 7.46
N GLU A 41 -15.21 -20.16 6.45
CA GLU A 41 -16.02 -20.55 5.29
C GLU A 41 -15.20 -21.22 4.16
N GLY A 42 -13.89 -21.38 4.34
CA GLY A 42 -13.02 -22.01 3.33
C GLY A 42 -12.75 -21.14 2.08
N LYS A 43 -13.13 -19.85 2.10
CA LYS A 43 -12.87 -18.90 1.00
C LYS A 43 -11.42 -18.47 0.90
N VAL A 44 -10.71 -18.51 2.02
CA VAL A 44 -9.26 -18.19 2.15
C VAL A 44 -8.60 -19.28 2.95
N SER A 45 -7.47 -19.80 2.47
CA SER A 45 -6.73 -20.82 3.20
C SER A 45 -5.87 -20.20 4.30
N MET A 46 -5.60 -20.96 5.37
CA MET A 46 -4.62 -20.54 6.39
C MET A 46 -3.22 -20.38 5.81
N GLU A 47 -2.87 -21.15 4.79
CA GLU A 47 -1.58 -21.04 4.08
C GLU A 47 -1.44 -19.69 3.39
N THR A 48 -2.50 -19.23 2.68
CA THR A 48 -2.55 -17.92 2.05
C THR A 48 -2.36 -16.80 3.09
N LEU A 49 -3.10 -16.88 4.20
CA LEU A 49 -3.00 -15.90 5.28
C LEU A 49 -1.60 -15.88 5.91
N ASN A 50 -1.03 -17.05 6.20
CA ASN A 50 0.31 -17.16 6.77
C ASN A 50 1.39 -16.65 5.80
N THR A 51 1.21 -16.85 4.51
CA THR A 51 2.13 -16.34 3.47
C THR A 51 2.10 -14.81 3.43
N ALA A 52 0.93 -14.19 3.44
CA ALA A 52 0.78 -12.74 3.49
C ALA A 52 1.43 -12.16 4.76
N CYS A 53 1.15 -12.74 5.92
CA CYS A 53 1.74 -12.34 7.20
C CYS A 53 3.27 -12.46 7.18
N ARG A 54 3.81 -13.59 6.68
CA ARG A 54 5.26 -13.82 6.59
C ARG A 54 5.94 -12.76 5.74
N ARG A 55 5.39 -12.39 4.59
CA ARG A 55 5.96 -11.35 3.72
C ARG A 55 6.07 -10.00 4.41
N ILE A 56 5.05 -9.60 5.17
CA ILE A 56 5.08 -8.37 5.98
C ILE A 56 6.14 -8.45 7.08
N LEU A 57 6.23 -9.58 7.79
CA LEU A 57 7.23 -9.78 8.84
C LEU A 57 8.66 -9.79 8.27
N GLU A 58 8.89 -10.43 7.13
CA GLU A 58 10.17 -10.40 6.44
C GLU A 58 10.58 -8.99 6.00
N ALA A 59 9.65 -8.19 5.49
CA ALA A 59 9.92 -6.79 5.16
C ALA A 59 10.34 -6.00 6.41
N LYS A 60 9.61 -6.14 7.51
CA LYS A 60 9.96 -5.50 8.78
C LYS A 60 11.33 -5.95 9.31
N TYR A 61 11.64 -7.23 9.20
CA TYR A 61 12.94 -7.79 9.59
C TYR A 61 14.08 -7.20 8.75
N LYS A 62 13.95 -7.23 7.42
CA LYS A 62 14.96 -6.65 6.49
C LYS A 62 15.18 -5.15 6.72
N LEU A 63 14.15 -4.44 7.14
CA LEU A 63 14.25 -3.03 7.53
C LEU A 63 14.88 -2.81 8.91
N GLY A 64 15.10 -3.87 9.71
CA GLY A 64 15.64 -3.78 11.07
C GLY A 64 14.67 -3.16 12.09
N LEU A 65 13.36 -3.25 11.83
CA LEU A 65 12.35 -2.63 12.69
C LEU A 65 12.11 -3.42 13.99
N PHE A 66 12.51 -4.69 14.06
CA PHE A 66 12.46 -5.47 15.29
C PHE A 66 13.56 -5.08 16.27
N ASP A 67 14.72 -4.64 15.75
CA ASP A 67 15.83 -4.18 16.58
C ASP A 67 15.62 -2.72 17.01
N ASN A 68 15.13 -1.88 16.09
CA ASN A 68 14.85 -0.47 16.36
C ASN A 68 13.65 0.00 15.51
N PRO A 69 12.43 0.03 16.06
CA PRO A 69 11.23 0.45 15.34
C PRO A 69 11.28 1.93 14.91
N TYR A 70 12.11 2.75 15.56
CA TYR A 70 12.27 4.17 15.25
C TYR A 70 13.48 4.49 14.38
N LYS A 71 14.15 3.47 13.82
CA LYS A 71 15.37 3.63 13.00
C LYS A 71 15.23 4.67 11.90
N TYR A 72 14.06 4.81 11.33
CA TYR A 72 13.78 5.75 10.23
C TYR A 72 13.10 7.04 10.68
N CYS A 73 12.84 7.21 11.98
CA CYS A 73 12.25 8.41 12.54
C CYS A 73 13.32 9.46 12.82
N ASP A 74 13.54 10.36 11.86
CA ASP A 74 14.44 11.51 12.01
C ASP A 74 13.63 12.79 11.87
N PRO A 75 13.35 13.52 12.98
CA PRO A 75 12.56 14.76 12.93
C PRO A 75 13.22 15.89 12.12
N LYS A 76 14.53 15.79 11.85
CA LYS A 76 15.26 16.77 11.04
C LYS A 76 15.20 16.45 9.54
N ARG A 77 14.83 15.21 9.18
CA ARG A 77 14.78 14.75 7.79
C ARG A 77 13.84 15.60 6.91
N PRO A 78 12.63 15.97 7.34
CA PRO A 78 11.76 16.78 6.48
C PRO A 78 12.41 18.10 6.04
N ALA A 79 13.08 18.80 6.96
CA ALA A 79 13.73 20.06 6.63
C ALA A 79 14.95 19.89 5.69
N ARG A 80 15.64 18.74 5.76
CA ARG A 80 16.81 18.44 4.93
C ARG A 80 16.42 17.88 3.56
N ASP A 81 15.45 16.97 3.52
CA ASP A 81 15.22 16.10 2.38
C ASP A 81 13.93 16.42 1.62
N ILE A 82 12.97 17.16 2.21
CA ILE A 82 11.70 17.49 1.56
C ILE A 82 11.72 18.91 1.02
N PHE A 83 11.16 19.08 -0.17
CA PHE A 83 10.98 20.37 -0.82
C PHE A 83 12.30 21.16 -1.01
N THR A 84 13.38 20.47 -1.23
CA THR A 84 14.69 21.08 -1.54
C THR A 84 14.64 21.89 -2.85
N LYS A 85 15.66 22.73 -3.08
CA LYS A 85 15.77 23.44 -4.37
C LYS A 85 15.79 22.44 -5.53
N ALA A 86 16.55 21.35 -5.40
CA ALA A 86 16.64 20.30 -6.43
C ALA A 86 15.27 19.67 -6.73
N HIS A 87 14.47 19.39 -5.71
CA HIS A 87 13.12 18.85 -5.90
C HIS A 87 12.19 19.83 -6.63
N ARG A 88 12.25 21.11 -6.29
CA ARG A 88 11.47 22.16 -6.97
C ARG A 88 11.88 22.35 -8.42
N ASP A 89 13.19 22.34 -8.69
CA ASP A 89 13.71 22.47 -10.05
C ASP A 89 13.31 21.25 -10.90
N ALA A 90 13.40 20.03 -10.35
CA ALA A 90 12.96 18.81 -11.01
C ALA A 90 11.46 18.82 -11.31
N ALA A 91 10.64 19.20 -10.32
CA ALA A 91 9.18 19.31 -10.51
C ALA A 91 8.81 20.32 -11.59
N ARG A 92 9.47 21.48 -11.61
CA ARG A 92 9.26 22.50 -12.65
C ARG A 92 9.63 21.99 -14.04
N ARG A 93 10.77 21.30 -14.17
CA ARG A 93 11.21 20.72 -15.44
C ARG A 93 10.21 19.68 -15.93
N ILE A 94 9.82 18.73 -15.08
CA ILE A 94 8.84 17.69 -15.43
C ILE A 94 7.51 18.31 -15.85
N ALA A 95 7.02 19.31 -15.12
CA ALA A 95 5.79 20.01 -15.48
C ALA A 95 5.90 20.70 -16.85
N ALA A 96 7.03 21.36 -17.13
CA ALA A 96 7.26 22.02 -18.43
C ALA A 96 7.33 21.00 -19.57
N GLU A 97 8.03 19.87 -19.38
CA GLU A 97 8.19 18.82 -20.38
C GLU A 97 6.88 18.03 -20.63
N SER A 98 6.01 17.93 -19.61
CA SER A 98 4.72 17.21 -19.71
C SER A 98 3.55 18.08 -20.15
N SER A 99 3.72 19.41 -20.20
CA SER A 99 2.66 20.33 -20.63
C SER A 99 2.52 20.30 -22.14
N VAL A 100 1.36 19.84 -22.64
CA VAL A 100 0.99 19.94 -24.06
C VAL A 100 0.23 21.24 -24.23
N VAL A 101 0.83 22.22 -24.91
CA VAL A 101 0.15 23.44 -25.32
C VAL A 101 -0.64 23.12 -26.59
N ALA A 102 -1.96 22.95 -26.48
CA ALA A 102 -2.84 22.90 -27.63
C ALA A 102 -3.03 24.33 -28.15
N PHE A 103 -2.33 24.71 -29.21
CA PHE A 103 -2.71 25.87 -30.02
C PHE A 103 -3.98 25.50 -30.79
N GLN A 104 -5.11 26.08 -30.42
CA GLN A 104 -6.26 26.15 -31.34
C GLN A 104 -6.01 27.34 -32.27
N PRO A 105 -6.04 27.16 -33.59
CA PRO A 105 -5.98 28.27 -34.56
C PRO A 105 -7.26 29.09 -34.53
#